data_f755bc86cb074cfb3dff2f320093bb6e
#
_entry.id   f755bc86cb074cfb3dff2f320093bb6e
#
_cell.length_a   1.000
_cell.length_b   1.000
_cell.length_c   1.000
_cell.angle_alpha   90.00
_cell.angle_beta   90.00
_cell.angle_gamma   90.00
#
_symmetry.space_group_name_H-M   'P 1'
#
loop_
_entity.id
_entity.type
_entity.pdbx_description
1 polymer ?
#
loop_
_entity_poly.entity_id
_entity_poly.type
_entity_poly.pdbx_seq_one_letter_code
_entity_poly.pdbx_strand_id
1 'polypeptide(L)'
;MEVPKANVPLEVIVVGKKLHWLGKRAVLTIIEPGIGGMAAALTLGLRGHHVIVLEAAPKLMEVGAGIQVSPNMLRLFDRWGVSDLIHAQDVALEHIHVRRWDNGKLLGTMPVNKTFGQQVVIHRADLHNAIIDRALALPNVELREDSTVTDVQFYPASVSLANGQIIRCDVVIGADGIKSTIRDHLLEDSTIKAVATGDAAYRIMLPRHIMEEDPALKKLIDEPQATRWIGPSRHIIAYPVRKHELYNVVLLHPDSHGVEESWTTKGSKQAMVDNYDGWDSTVRKLIDLVDDNEVLEWKLCLHRPLKTWIRGSVALIGDACHPMLPYVAQGAAQAVEDAAALGVVLSAISSREEIPHALSVYERSRKKRAETVQQSGSENRVTLHLPDGPEQIARDAQFKASASGNNPDKWSDRRTQEFLWGWDAEKAALDTWNEDQGQIRANANL
;
A
#
# COMPACT_ATOMS: atom_id res chain seq x y z
N MET A 1 21.77 -8.83 -7.88
CA MET A 1 21.71 -8.74 -9.38
C MET A 1 21.72 -7.25 -9.72
N GLU A 2 22.59 -6.80 -10.62
CA GLU A 2 22.66 -5.38 -10.98
C GLU A 2 21.43 -4.97 -11.76
N VAL A 3 20.83 -3.81 -11.40
CA VAL A 3 19.64 -3.27 -12.09
C VAL A 3 20.10 -2.73 -13.45
N PRO A 4 19.48 -3.18 -14.57
CA PRO A 4 19.85 -2.71 -15.91
C PRO A 4 19.71 -1.20 -16.06
N LYS A 5 20.66 -0.56 -16.73
CA LYS A 5 20.63 0.88 -17.01
C LYS A 5 19.72 1.20 -18.18
N ALA A 6 19.15 2.41 -18.17
CA ALA A 6 18.32 2.91 -19.24
C ALA A 6 19.15 3.17 -20.52
N ASN A 7 18.59 2.83 -21.67
CA ASN A 7 19.19 3.16 -22.97
C ASN A 7 19.16 4.68 -23.22
N VAL A 8 18.08 5.34 -22.81
CA VAL A 8 17.89 6.79 -22.91
C VAL A 8 17.57 7.33 -21.53
N PRO A 9 18.48 8.05 -20.84
CA PRO A 9 18.16 8.73 -19.59
C PRO A 9 17.07 9.78 -19.77
N LEU A 10 16.07 9.78 -18.87
CA LEU A 10 14.93 10.69 -18.89
C LEU A 10 14.94 11.62 -17.69
N GLU A 11 14.36 12.82 -17.87
CA GLU A 11 13.96 13.71 -16.78
C GLU A 11 12.55 13.31 -16.33
N VAL A 12 12.43 12.79 -15.09
CA VAL A 12 11.18 12.27 -14.56
C VAL A 12 10.77 13.06 -13.33
N ILE A 13 9.50 13.49 -13.28
CA ILE A 13 8.90 14.09 -12.10
C ILE A 13 7.95 13.09 -11.45
N VAL A 14 8.15 12.84 -10.16
CA VAL A 14 7.24 12.07 -9.31
C VAL A 14 6.49 13.05 -8.41
N VAL A 15 5.17 13.08 -8.52
CA VAL A 15 4.30 13.98 -7.75
C VAL A 15 3.76 13.25 -6.54
N GLY A 16 4.12 13.71 -5.35
CA GLY A 16 3.54 13.32 -4.08
C GLY A 16 2.17 13.96 -3.83
N LYS A 17 1.61 13.78 -2.65
CA LYS A 17 0.25 14.16 -2.31
C LYS A 17 0.06 15.69 -2.17
N LYS A 18 -1.14 16.20 -2.48
CA LYS A 18 -1.50 17.62 -2.35
C LYS A 18 -2.00 17.97 -0.95
N LEU A 19 -1.58 19.14 -0.41
CA LEU A 19 -2.19 19.76 0.78
C LEU A 19 -3.62 20.25 0.48
N HIS A 20 -4.63 19.78 1.21
CA HIS A 20 -5.96 20.36 1.21
C HIS A 20 -6.05 21.48 2.26
N TRP A 21 -6.23 22.72 1.80
CA TRP A 21 -6.60 23.85 2.66
C TRP A 21 -8.10 23.80 2.96
N LEU A 22 -8.47 23.46 4.17
CA LEU A 22 -9.82 23.67 4.70
C LEU A 22 -9.79 24.90 5.62
N GLY A 23 -10.13 26.09 5.07
CA GLY A 23 -10.40 27.31 5.83
C GLY A 23 -9.28 27.78 6.78
N LYS A 24 -9.35 28.99 7.32
CA LYS A 24 -8.37 29.75 8.09
C LYS A 24 -7.72 29.11 9.36
N ARG A 25 -7.76 27.80 9.52
CA ARG A 25 -6.96 27.05 10.50
C ARG A 25 -6.19 25.96 9.76
N ALA A 26 -4.86 26.06 9.78
CA ALA A 26 -3.98 25.00 9.31
C ALA A 26 -4.19 23.78 10.21
N VAL A 27 -5.02 22.86 9.78
CA VAL A 27 -4.97 21.48 10.28
C VAL A 27 -3.78 20.86 9.58
N LEU A 28 -2.74 20.57 10.34
CA LEU A 28 -1.51 19.93 9.86
C LEU A 28 -1.83 18.54 9.36
N THR A 29 -2.24 18.42 8.10
CA THR A 29 -2.45 17.13 7.46
C THR A 29 -1.09 16.68 6.96
N ILE A 30 -0.52 15.70 7.63
CA ILE A 30 0.77 15.07 7.31
C ILE A 30 0.67 14.41 5.94
N ILE A 31 1.53 14.81 5.01
CA ILE A 31 1.49 14.37 3.61
C ILE A 31 2.91 14.05 3.17
N GLU A 32 3.14 12.77 2.83
CA GLU A 32 4.44 12.25 2.37
C GLU A 32 4.32 11.80 0.91
N PRO A 33 5.40 11.89 0.10
CA PRO A 33 5.47 11.10 -1.12
C PRO A 33 5.35 9.65 -0.68
N GLY A 34 4.23 8.99 -1.02
CA GLY A 34 3.93 7.66 -0.50
C GLY A 34 4.97 6.62 -0.89
N ILE A 35 4.89 5.43 -0.29
CA ILE A 35 5.77 4.28 -0.59
C ILE A 35 5.92 4.07 -2.11
N GLY A 36 4.82 4.17 -2.88
CA GLY A 36 4.85 4.01 -4.34
C GLY A 36 5.68 5.09 -5.05
N GLY A 37 5.54 6.37 -4.65
CA GLY A 37 6.30 7.47 -5.24
C GLY A 37 7.80 7.36 -4.98
N MET A 38 8.20 7.05 -3.74
CA MET A 38 9.60 6.84 -3.41
C MET A 38 10.18 5.56 -4.04
N ALA A 39 9.39 4.50 -4.17
CA ALA A 39 9.78 3.30 -4.90
C ALA A 39 9.99 3.59 -6.40
N ALA A 40 9.13 4.43 -7.02
CA ALA A 40 9.33 4.88 -8.40
C ALA A 40 10.61 5.70 -8.56
N ALA A 41 10.84 6.65 -7.66
CA ALA A 41 12.07 7.44 -7.66
C ALA A 41 13.32 6.56 -7.53
N LEU A 42 13.28 5.57 -6.62
CA LEU A 42 14.37 4.64 -6.42
C LEU A 42 14.65 3.79 -7.66
N THR A 43 13.64 3.09 -8.20
CA THR A 43 13.88 2.17 -9.34
C THR A 43 14.30 2.91 -10.60
N LEU A 44 13.74 4.11 -10.85
CA LEU A 44 14.14 4.96 -11.98
C LEU A 44 15.55 5.52 -11.79
N GLY A 45 15.87 6.00 -10.60
CA GLY A 45 17.22 6.47 -10.28
C GLY A 45 18.28 5.38 -10.40
N LEU A 46 18.01 4.17 -9.91
CA LEU A 46 18.89 3.01 -10.09
C LEU A 46 19.17 2.69 -11.57
N ARG A 47 18.21 2.95 -12.45
CA ARG A 47 18.32 2.76 -13.91
C ARG A 47 18.98 3.93 -14.63
N GLY A 48 19.29 5.03 -13.92
CA GLY A 48 20.03 6.16 -14.45
C GLY A 48 19.18 7.30 -14.99
N HIS A 49 17.87 7.29 -14.78
CA HIS A 49 17.03 8.45 -15.04
C HIS A 49 17.29 9.54 -13.99
N HIS A 50 17.08 10.82 -14.35
CA HIS A 50 17.09 11.93 -13.42
C HIS A 50 15.71 12.12 -12.83
N VAL A 51 15.56 12.03 -11.53
CA VAL A 51 14.26 12.03 -10.87
C VAL A 51 14.13 13.17 -9.88
N ILE A 52 13.09 13.98 -10.04
CA ILE A 52 12.69 15.01 -9.07
C ILE A 52 11.39 14.55 -8.41
N VAL A 53 11.43 14.34 -7.11
CA VAL A 53 10.25 14.06 -6.29
C VAL A 53 9.73 15.37 -5.72
N LEU A 54 8.48 15.70 -6.02
CA LEU A 54 7.82 16.91 -5.54
C LEU A 54 6.83 16.55 -4.42
N GLU A 55 7.04 17.10 -3.25
CA GLU A 55 6.21 16.88 -2.07
C GLU A 55 5.61 18.20 -1.57
N ALA A 56 4.31 18.18 -1.29
CA ALA A 56 3.60 19.38 -0.85
C ALA A 56 3.81 19.70 0.63
N ALA A 57 4.15 18.73 1.46
CA ALA A 57 4.43 18.94 2.88
C ALA A 57 5.79 19.65 3.06
N PRO A 58 5.88 20.56 4.03
CA PRO A 58 7.14 21.26 4.34
C PRO A 58 8.17 20.36 5.03
N LYS A 59 7.76 19.21 5.51
CA LYS A 59 8.62 18.20 6.11
C LYS A 59 7.92 16.83 6.06
N LEU A 60 8.68 15.81 5.74
CA LEU A 60 8.23 14.43 5.86
C LEU A 60 7.92 14.12 7.33
N MET A 61 6.73 13.63 7.61
CA MET A 61 6.30 13.29 8.97
C MET A 61 5.87 11.82 9.05
N GLU A 62 6.20 11.18 10.15
CA GLU A 62 5.87 9.79 10.40
C GLU A 62 4.37 9.63 10.75
N VAL A 63 3.64 8.83 9.98
CA VAL A 63 2.32 8.33 10.39
C VAL A 63 2.50 6.91 10.92
N GLY A 64 2.38 6.78 12.24
CA GLY A 64 2.61 5.51 12.94
C GLY A 64 1.53 4.47 12.67
N ALA A 65 1.88 3.40 11.97
CA ALA A 65 1.08 2.18 11.84
C ALA A 65 1.97 1.02 11.41
N GLY A 66 1.58 -0.20 11.71
CA GLY A 66 2.21 -1.38 11.11
C GLY A 66 1.82 -1.56 9.65
N ILE A 67 2.73 -2.09 8.87
CA ILE A 67 2.51 -2.49 7.48
C ILE A 67 3.13 -3.86 7.23
N GLN A 68 2.51 -4.61 6.32
CA GLN A 68 3.01 -5.91 5.90
C GLN A 68 3.79 -5.75 4.59
N VAL A 69 4.98 -6.34 4.54
CA VAL A 69 5.82 -6.45 3.35
C VAL A 69 5.75 -7.88 2.87
N SER A 70 4.98 -8.09 1.81
CA SER A 70 4.76 -9.40 1.22
C SER A 70 5.91 -9.84 0.29
N PRO A 71 6.05 -11.13 -0.01
CA PRO A 71 7.17 -11.65 -0.81
C PRO A 71 7.35 -11.01 -2.18
N ASN A 72 6.26 -10.64 -2.89
CA ASN A 72 6.34 -9.93 -4.16
C ASN A 72 6.99 -8.55 -4.03
N MET A 73 6.70 -7.82 -2.97
CA MET A 73 7.26 -6.52 -2.66
C MET A 73 8.72 -6.64 -2.17
N LEU A 74 8.98 -7.54 -1.22
CA LEU A 74 10.30 -7.73 -0.63
C LEU A 74 11.33 -8.14 -1.70
N ARG A 75 10.96 -9.00 -2.66
CA ARG A 75 11.80 -9.39 -3.80
C ARG A 75 12.29 -8.18 -4.62
N LEU A 76 11.46 -7.17 -4.80
CA LEU A 76 11.86 -5.94 -5.50
C LEU A 76 12.83 -5.13 -4.65
N PHE A 77 12.58 -5.02 -3.35
CA PHE A 77 13.48 -4.34 -2.43
C PHE A 77 14.83 -5.04 -2.27
N ASP A 78 14.88 -6.37 -2.35
CA ASP A 78 16.14 -7.12 -2.44
C ASP A 78 16.96 -6.69 -3.65
N ARG A 79 16.33 -6.60 -4.83
CA ARG A 79 17.00 -6.18 -6.06
C ARG A 79 17.47 -4.72 -6.03
N TRP A 80 16.73 -3.87 -5.32
CA TRP A 80 17.03 -2.43 -5.24
C TRP A 80 17.95 -2.06 -4.08
N GLY A 81 18.34 -3.04 -3.24
CA GLY A 81 19.25 -2.86 -2.11
C GLY A 81 18.62 -2.11 -0.94
N VAL A 82 17.34 -2.39 -0.64
CA VAL A 82 16.60 -1.82 0.50
C VAL A 82 16.41 -2.85 1.61
N SER A 83 16.45 -4.14 1.30
CA SER A 83 16.05 -5.21 2.24
C SER A 83 16.86 -5.24 3.53
N ASP A 84 18.16 -4.93 3.51
CA ASP A 84 18.96 -4.88 4.74
C ASP A 84 18.46 -3.82 5.72
N LEU A 85 18.02 -2.65 5.20
CA LEU A 85 17.41 -1.59 6.02
C LEU A 85 16.05 -2.03 6.58
N ILE A 86 15.27 -2.77 5.80
CA ILE A 86 13.99 -3.35 6.24
C ILE A 86 14.26 -4.38 7.34
N HIS A 87 15.18 -5.33 7.10
CA HIS A 87 15.48 -6.40 8.04
C HIS A 87 16.12 -5.91 9.35
N ALA A 88 16.64 -4.69 9.40
CA ALA A 88 17.09 -4.07 10.64
C ALA A 88 15.94 -3.79 11.62
N GLN A 89 14.70 -3.60 11.13
CA GLN A 89 13.55 -3.14 11.92
C GLN A 89 12.33 -4.07 11.88
N ASP A 90 12.27 -5.03 10.97
CA ASP A 90 11.12 -5.89 10.76
C ASP A 90 10.95 -6.99 11.81
N VAL A 91 9.80 -7.66 11.74
CA VAL A 91 9.54 -8.96 12.34
C VAL A 91 9.10 -9.92 11.24
N ALA A 92 9.81 -11.02 11.11
CA ALA A 92 9.46 -12.06 10.16
C ALA A 92 8.31 -12.92 10.71
N LEU A 93 7.17 -12.92 10.03
CA LEU A 93 6.04 -13.71 10.46
C LEU A 93 6.27 -15.21 10.23
N GLU A 94 5.92 -16.00 11.23
CA GLU A 94 5.93 -17.47 11.14
C GLU A 94 4.53 -18.05 11.02
N HIS A 95 3.55 -17.43 11.68
CA HIS A 95 2.19 -17.92 11.73
C HIS A 95 1.17 -16.80 11.64
N ILE A 96 -0.03 -17.17 11.18
CA ILE A 96 -1.22 -16.34 11.20
C ILE A 96 -2.29 -17.09 11.99
N HIS A 97 -2.72 -16.50 13.11
CA HIS A 97 -3.79 -17.05 13.93
C HIS A 97 -5.11 -16.37 13.59
N VAL A 98 -6.15 -17.16 13.34
CA VAL A 98 -7.52 -16.66 13.22
C VAL A 98 -8.32 -17.08 14.44
N ARG A 99 -8.93 -16.11 15.11
CA ARG A 99 -9.68 -16.28 16.36
C ARG A 99 -11.12 -15.80 16.19
N ARG A 100 -11.99 -16.41 16.94
CA ARG A 100 -13.38 -15.99 17.10
C ARG A 100 -13.45 -14.70 17.93
N TRP A 101 -14.33 -13.79 17.55
CA TRP A 101 -14.47 -12.46 18.16
C TRP A 101 -14.94 -12.51 19.64
N ASP A 102 -15.94 -13.37 19.97
CA ASP A 102 -16.67 -13.38 21.25
C ASP A 102 -15.91 -14.07 22.41
N ASN A 103 -15.06 -15.03 22.10
CA ASN A 103 -14.43 -15.88 23.10
C ASN A 103 -12.94 -16.18 22.83
N GLY A 104 -12.35 -15.56 21.82
CA GLY A 104 -10.96 -15.73 21.45
C GLY A 104 -10.56 -17.13 20.99
N LYS A 105 -11.53 -18.06 20.79
CA LYS A 105 -11.26 -19.43 20.36
C LYS A 105 -10.48 -19.47 19.07
N LEU A 106 -9.38 -20.19 19.06
CA LEU A 106 -8.57 -20.39 17.87
C LEU A 106 -9.37 -21.19 16.84
N LEU A 107 -9.64 -20.58 15.68
CA LEU A 107 -10.31 -21.21 14.53
C LEU A 107 -9.31 -21.91 13.62
N GLY A 108 -8.13 -21.36 13.47
CA GLY A 108 -7.05 -21.96 12.68
C GLY A 108 -5.71 -21.24 12.90
N THR A 109 -4.63 -22.00 12.67
CA THR A 109 -3.26 -21.50 12.61
C THR A 109 -2.71 -21.82 11.22
N MET A 110 -2.32 -20.80 10.47
CA MET A 110 -1.72 -20.96 9.16
C MET A 110 -0.24 -20.63 9.26
N PRO A 111 0.66 -21.57 8.92
CA PRO A 111 2.07 -21.24 8.76
C PRO A 111 2.23 -20.29 7.57
N VAL A 112 3.10 -19.31 7.70
CA VAL A 112 3.44 -18.42 6.59
C VAL A 112 4.13 -19.24 5.49
N ASN A 113 3.58 -19.15 4.29
CA ASN A 113 4.12 -19.87 3.13
C ASN A 113 5.43 -19.21 2.65
N LYS A 114 6.55 -19.89 2.86
CA LYS A 114 7.88 -19.41 2.47
C LYS A 114 8.28 -19.77 1.03
N THR A 115 7.42 -20.45 0.26
CA THR A 115 7.71 -20.88 -1.13
C THR A 115 8.06 -19.69 -2.04
N PHE A 116 7.46 -18.54 -1.80
CA PHE A 116 7.65 -17.32 -2.62
C PHE A 116 8.61 -16.30 -1.98
N GLY A 117 9.19 -16.61 -0.83
CA GLY A 117 10.00 -15.72 -0.01
C GLY A 117 9.40 -15.46 1.36
N GLN A 118 10.01 -14.58 2.12
CA GLN A 118 9.58 -14.24 3.46
C GLN A 118 8.51 -13.16 3.46
N GLN A 119 7.53 -13.26 4.36
CA GLN A 119 6.60 -12.20 4.70
C GLN A 119 7.07 -11.56 6.00
N VAL A 120 7.24 -10.25 6.00
CA VAL A 120 7.63 -9.50 7.18
C VAL A 120 6.61 -8.42 7.51
N VAL A 121 6.61 -7.98 8.76
CA VAL A 121 5.84 -6.83 9.23
C VAL A 121 6.80 -5.79 9.79
N ILE A 122 6.52 -4.53 9.53
CA ILE A 122 7.39 -3.42 9.89
C ILE A 122 6.55 -2.20 10.26
N HIS A 123 7.09 -1.27 11.00
CA HIS A 123 6.47 0.03 11.16
C HIS A 123 6.52 0.80 9.81
N ARG A 124 5.40 1.41 9.40
CA ARG A 124 5.27 2.04 8.08
C ARG A 124 6.30 3.14 7.83
N ALA A 125 6.61 3.94 8.85
CA ALA A 125 7.62 4.97 8.74
C ALA A 125 9.02 4.37 8.54
N ASP A 126 9.36 3.26 9.21
CA ASP A 126 10.67 2.63 9.05
C ASP A 126 10.84 2.07 7.64
N LEU A 127 9.79 1.47 7.07
CA LEU A 127 9.79 1.04 5.66
C LEU A 127 9.96 2.24 4.71
N HIS A 128 9.23 3.31 4.95
CA HIS A 128 9.27 4.50 4.11
C HIS A 128 10.65 5.16 4.16
N ASN A 129 11.21 5.34 5.35
CA ASN A 129 12.56 5.88 5.54
C ASN A 129 13.62 5.01 4.87
N ALA A 130 13.53 3.68 4.95
CA ALA A 130 14.45 2.79 4.25
C ALA A 130 14.45 3.02 2.73
N ILE A 131 13.28 3.26 2.12
CA ILE A 131 13.18 3.56 0.69
C ILE A 131 13.73 4.95 0.39
N ILE A 132 13.40 5.97 1.20
CA ILE A 132 13.90 7.35 1.06
C ILE A 132 15.42 7.35 1.14
N ASP A 133 16.00 6.80 2.19
CA ASP A 133 17.45 6.79 2.41
C ASP A 133 18.18 6.15 1.22
N ARG A 134 17.63 5.04 0.73
CA ARG A 134 18.22 4.36 -0.44
C ARG A 134 18.06 5.15 -1.74
N ALA A 135 16.92 5.84 -1.94
CA ALA A 135 16.66 6.65 -3.13
C ALA A 135 17.53 7.91 -3.14
N LEU A 136 17.60 8.63 -2.02
CA LEU A 136 18.36 9.88 -1.91
C LEU A 136 19.88 9.66 -1.83
N ALA A 137 20.33 8.43 -1.59
CA ALA A 137 21.74 8.06 -1.76
C ALA A 137 22.18 8.04 -3.24
N LEU A 138 21.23 8.10 -4.20
CA LEU A 138 21.54 8.17 -5.63
C LEU A 138 21.73 9.63 -6.07
N PRO A 139 22.82 9.96 -6.79
CA PRO A 139 23.12 11.37 -7.14
C PRO A 139 22.16 11.97 -8.17
N ASN A 140 21.33 11.17 -8.79
CA ASN A 140 20.36 11.53 -9.82
C ASN A 140 18.90 11.50 -9.31
N VAL A 141 18.70 11.46 -7.98
CA VAL A 141 17.38 11.56 -7.33
C VAL A 141 17.38 12.75 -6.39
N GLU A 142 16.43 13.66 -6.59
CA GLU A 142 16.24 14.86 -5.77
C GLU A 142 14.84 14.86 -5.16
N LEU A 143 14.73 15.20 -3.87
CA LEU A 143 13.47 15.46 -3.19
C LEU A 143 13.32 16.96 -2.94
N ARG A 144 12.20 17.52 -3.35
CA ARG A 144 11.80 18.93 -3.11
C ARG A 144 10.55 18.95 -2.27
N GLU A 145 10.71 19.28 -1.01
CA GLU A 145 9.62 19.57 -0.07
C GLU A 145 8.97 20.95 -0.39
N ASP A 146 7.81 21.24 0.22
CA ASP A 146 7.04 22.48 0.01
C ASP A 146 6.75 22.79 -1.49
N SER A 147 6.54 21.74 -2.27
CA SER A 147 6.41 21.79 -3.73
C SER A 147 5.05 21.31 -4.20
N THR A 148 3.98 22.05 -3.83
CA THR A 148 2.60 21.72 -4.20
C THR A 148 2.37 21.87 -5.70
N VAL A 149 2.07 20.75 -6.39
CA VAL A 149 1.67 20.75 -7.80
C VAL A 149 0.20 21.15 -7.91
N THR A 150 -0.10 22.10 -8.80
CA THR A 150 -1.45 22.65 -9.03
C THR A 150 -2.02 22.28 -10.40
N ASP A 151 -1.16 22.02 -11.38
CA ASP A 151 -1.55 21.68 -12.75
C ASP A 151 -0.51 20.77 -13.41
N VAL A 152 -0.93 20.02 -14.42
CA VAL A 152 -0.08 19.11 -15.20
C VAL A 152 -0.40 19.23 -16.68
N GLN A 153 0.64 19.34 -17.53
CA GLN A 153 0.54 19.23 -18.98
C GLN A 153 1.01 17.87 -19.45
N PHE A 154 0.31 17.30 -20.42
CA PHE A 154 0.51 15.91 -20.85
C PHE A 154 1.49 15.76 -22.00
N TYR A 155 1.62 16.79 -22.84
CA TYR A 155 2.55 16.79 -23.96
C TYR A 155 2.80 18.23 -24.49
N PRO A 156 4.05 18.73 -24.46
CA PRO A 156 5.19 18.18 -23.69
C PRO A 156 4.89 18.19 -22.19
N ALA A 157 5.43 17.18 -21.47
CA ALA A 157 5.13 17.04 -20.07
C ALA A 157 5.70 18.19 -19.22
N SER A 158 4.88 18.74 -18.34
CA SER A 158 5.31 19.71 -17.33
C SER A 158 4.33 19.77 -16.15
N VAL A 159 4.81 20.27 -15.02
CA VAL A 159 3.97 20.55 -13.85
C VAL A 159 4.07 22.02 -13.45
N SER A 160 2.97 22.59 -12.98
CA SER A 160 2.93 23.94 -12.40
C SER A 160 2.85 23.83 -10.88
N LEU A 161 3.70 24.57 -10.18
CA LEU A 161 3.70 24.63 -8.72
C LEU A 161 2.85 25.81 -8.21
N ALA A 162 2.40 25.73 -6.95
CA ALA A 162 1.62 26.78 -6.30
C ALA A 162 2.35 28.14 -6.20
N ASN A 163 3.69 28.14 -6.24
CA ASN A 163 4.52 29.34 -6.28
C ASN A 163 4.65 29.97 -7.68
N GLY A 164 3.99 29.42 -8.69
CA GLY A 164 4.03 29.87 -10.09
C GLY A 164 5.17 29.30 -10.94
N GLN A 165 6.06 28.48 -10.36
CA GLN A 165 7.12 27.83 -11.11
C GLN A 165 6.54 26.73 -12.02
N ILE A 166 7.06 26.64 -13.25
CA ILE A 166 6.77 25.54 -14.18
C ILE A 166 8.03 24.70 -14.36
N ILE A 167 7.91 23.41 -14.15
CA ILE A 167 9.01 22.44 -14.34
C ILE A 167 8.66 21.54 -15.52
N ARG A 168 9.51 21.58 -16.56
CA ARG A 168 9.39 20.73 -17.73
C ARG A 168 10.15 19.43 -17.52
N CYS A 169 9.64 18.32 -18.09
CA CYS A 169 10.25 17.00 -17.99
C CYS A 169 9.87 16.12 -19.18
N ASP A 170 10.42 14.91 -19.22
CA ASP A 170 10.06 13.89 -20.20
C ASP A 170 8.80 13.11 -19.76
N VAL A 171 8.69 12.82 -18.44
CA VAL A 171 7.59 12.01 -17.86
C VAL A 171 7.15 12.59 -16.51
N VAL A 172 5.84 12.60 -16.26
CA VAL A 172 5.25 12.85 -14.94
C VAL A 172 4.61 11.57 -14.39
N ILE A 173 4.92 11.21 -13.15
CA ILE A 173 4.31 10.10 -12.42
C ILE A 173 3.46 10.66 -11.29
N GLY A 174 2.14 10.47 -11.38
CA GLY A 174 1.18 10.82 -10.34
C GLY A 174 1.12 9.75 -9.26
N ALA A 175 1.77 10.01 -8.12
CA ALA A 175 1.80 9.17 -6.93
C ALA A 175 1.09 9.85 -5.74
N ASP A 176 0.14 10.75 -6.03
CA ASP A 176 -0.51 11.67 -5.11
C ASP A 176 -1.74 11.07 -4.39
N GLY A 177 -1.87 9.74 -4.42
CA GLY A 177 -2.76 8.95 -3.59
C GLY A 177 -4.24 9.04 -3.96
N ILE A 178 -5.12 8.58 -3.07
CA ILE A 178 -6.55 8.42 -3.35
C ILE A 178 -7.25 9.73 -3.72
N LYS A 179 -6.75 10.89 -3.26
CA LYS A 179 -7.25 12.24 -3.59
C LYS A 179 -6.48 12.88 -4.75
N SER A 180 -5.97 12.08 -5.66
CA SER A 180 -5.08 12.49 -6.74
C SER A 180 -5.62 13.65 -7.57
N THR A 181 -4.87 14.73 -7.62
CA THR A 181 -5.09 15.86 -8.52
C THR A 181 -4.66 15.50 -9.95
N ILE A 182 -3.54 14.76 -10.08
CA ILE A 182 -3.03 14.32 -11.39
C ILE A 182 -4.07 13.44 -12.09
N ARG A 183 -4.73 12.53 -11.36
CA ARG A 183 -5.83 11.72 -11.89
C ARG A 183 -6.98 12.58 -12.40
N ASP A 184 -7.41 13.59 -11.63
CA ASP A 184 -8.54 14.44 -11.99
C ASP A 184 -8.26 15.20 -13.28
N HIS A 185 -7.03 15.70 -13.48
CA HIS A 185 -6.58 16.30 -14.75
C HIS A 185 -6.47 15.28 -15.90
N LEU A 186 -5.95 14.07 -15.60
CA LEU A 186 -5.73 13.02 -16.60
C LEU A 186 -7.04 12.52 -17.21
N LEU A 187 -8.07 12.33 -16.40
CA LEU A 187 -9.35 11.77 -16.85
C LEU A 187 -10.31 12.81 -17.39
N GLU A 188 -10.10 14.10 -17.15
CA GLU A 188 -11.06 15.20 -17.45
C GLU A 188 -12.46 14.91 -16.87
N ASP A 189 -12.52 14.08 -15.83
CA ASP A 189 -13.75 13.58 -15.22
C ASP A 189 -13.68 13.76 -13.70
N SER A 190 -14.15 14.89 -13.22
CA SER A 190 -14.22 15.19 -11.78
C SER A 190 -15.27 14.36 -11.01
N THR A 191 -16.00 13.47 -11.68
CA THR A 191 -17.00 12.59 -11.05
C THR A 191 -16.37 11.35 -10.42
N ILE A 192 -15.14 10.98 -10.82
CA ILE A 192 -14.43 9.84 -10.24
C ILE A 192 -13.77 10.28 -8.94
N LYS A 193 -14.54 10.27 -7.87
CA LYS A 193 -14.09 10.60 -6.51
C LYS A 193 -13.95 9.33 -5.68
N ALA A 194 -13.15 9.42 -4.62
CA ALA A 194 -13.14 8.41 -3.57
C ALA A 194 -14.54 8.32 -2.93
N VAL A 195 -15.05 7.11 -2.82
CA VAL A 195 -16.35 6.80 -2.21
C VAL A 195 -16.07 6.00 -0.93
N ALA A 196 -16.73 6.41 0.16
CA ALA A 196 -16.68 5.67 1.41
C ALA A 196 -17.27 4.25 1.22
N THR A 197 -16.57 3.26 1.78
CA THR A 197 -16.98 1.85 1.67
C THR A 197 -18.01 1.43 2.73
N GLY A 198 -18.29 2.32 3.69
CA GLY A 198 -19.07 2.03 4.89
C GLY A 198 -18.25 1.41 6.01
N ASP A 199 -16.94 1.30 5.86
CA ASP A 199 -16.01 0.84 6.91
C ASP A 199 -15.07 1.97 7.30
N ALA A 200 -14.65 1.92 8.58
CA ALA A 200 -13.56 2.72 9.15
C ALA A 200 -12.60 1.81 9.93
N ALA A 201 -11.46 2.34 10.33
CA ALA A 201 -10.49 1.60 11.12
C ALA A 201 -9.86 2.48 12.20
N TYR A 202 -9.84 1.99 13.44
CA TYR A 202 -8.92 2.48 14.46
C TYR A 202 -7.56 1.84 14.27
N ARG A 203 -6.51 2.63 14.47
CA ARG A 203 -5.12 2.15 14.48
C ARG A 203 -4.44 2.60 15.73
N ILE A 204 -3.88 1.64 16.45
CA ILE A 204 -3.19 1.86 17.70
C ILE A 204 -1.84 1.15 17.69
N MET A 205 -0.88 1.72 18.40
CA MET A 205 0.46 1.19 18.57
C MET A 205 0.73 1.09 20.05
N LEU A 206 0.89 -0.13 20.58
CA LEU A 206 1.13 -0.38 21.99
C LEU A 206 2.62 -0.68 22.23
N PRO A 207 3.30 0.10 23.09
CA PRO A 207 4.67 -0.17 23.47
C PRO A 207 4.79 -1.47 24.27
N ARG A 208 5.91 -2.19 24.09
CA ARG A 208 6.21 -3.44 24.80
C ARG A 208 6.03 -3.32 26.32
N HIS A 209 6.58 -2.26 26.93
CA HIS A 209 6.63 -2.11 28.37
C HIS A 209 5.25 -2.09 29.05
N ILE A 210 4.18 -1.64 28.35
CA ILE A 210 2.82 -1.68 28.89
C ILE A 210 2.13 -3.02 28.63
N MET A 211 2.54 -3.77 27.62
CA MET A 211 1.97 -5.07 27.28
C MET A 211 2.55 -6.21 28.13
N GLU A 212 3.81 -6.13 28.52
CA GLU A 212 4.49 -7.20 29.26
C GLU A 212 4.05 -7.33 30.73
N GLU A 213 3.28 -6.37 31.23
CA GLU A 213 2.64 -6.46 32.56
C GLU A 213 1.54 -7.54 32.63
N ASP A 214 0.90 -7.86 31.47
CA ASP A 214 -0.07 -8.94 31.37
C ASP A 214 0.52 -10.14 30.58
N PRO A 215 0.58 -11.35 31.18
CA PRO A 215 1.19 -12.52 30.51
C PRO A 215 0.55 -12.89 29.17
N ALA A 216 -0.75 -12.64 28.97
CA ALA A 216 -1.43 -12.94 27.72
C ALA A 216 -1.06 -11.92 26.60
N LEU A 217 -0.91 -10.64 26.95
CA LEU A 217 -0.47 -9.60 26.03
C LEU A 217 1.03 -9.71 25.73
N LYS A 218 1.84 -10.04 26.76
CA LYS A 218 3.26 -10.33 26.59
C LYS A 218 3.48 -11.43 25.55
N LYS A 219 2.70 -12.50 25.61
CA LYS A 219 2.77 -13.58 24.61
C LYS A 219 2.48 -13.09 23.19
N LEU A 220 1.52 -12.18 23.00
CA LEU A 220 1.19 -11.65 21.68
C LEU A 220 2.34 -10.84 21.07
N ILE A 221 3.05 -10.03 21.86
CA ILE A 221 4.16 -9.22 21.36
C ILE A 221 5.45 -10.01 21.20
N ASP A 222 5.68 -11.06 22.00
CA ASP A 222 6.89 -11.90 21.95
C ASP A 222 6.89 -12.86 20.75
N GLU A 223 5.72 -13.34 20.32
CA GLU A 223 5.63 -14.32 19.27
C GLU A 223 5.61 -13.66 17.87
N PRO A 224 6.38 -14.17 16.87
CA PRO A 224 6.45 -13.63 15.51
C PRO A 224 5.22 -14.07 14.70
N GLN A 225 4.04 -13.63 15.12
CA GLN A 225 2.76 -14.01 14.55
C GLN A 225 1.84 -12.82 14.32
N ALA A 226 1.00 -12.93 13.30
CA ALA A 226 -0.16 -12.09 13.16
C ALA A 226 -1.38 -12.77 13.77
N THR A 227 -2.18 -12.05 14.55
CA THR A 227 -3.43 -12.55 15.09
C THR A 227 -4.60 -11.76 14.50
N ARG A 228 -5.60 -12.47 13.99
CA ARG A 228 -6.82 -11.89 13.45
C ARG A 228 -8.01 -12.38 14.27
N TRP A 229 -8.79 -11.46 14.84
CA TRP A 229 -10.11 -11.75 15.44
C TRP A 229 -11.18 -11.37 14.44
N ILE A 230 -12.09 -12.28 14.13
CA ILE A 230 -13.13 -12.10 13.10
C ILE A 230 -14.53 -12.25 13.70
N GLY A 231 -15.43 -11.35 13.32
CA GLY A 231 -16.80 -11.29 13.87
C GLY A 231 -17.76 -10.50 13.00
N PRO A 232 -19.02 -10.34 13.44
CA PRO A 232 -20.05 -9.64 12.70
C PRO A 232 -19.65 -8.22 12.29
N SER A 233 -19.56 -7.96 10.98
CA SER A 233 -19.22 -6.66 10.38
C SER A 233 -17.90 -6.04 10.84
N ARG A 234 -17.05 -6.78 11.57
CA ARG A 234 -15.80 -6.28 12.16
C ARG A 234 -14.71 -7.35 12.13
N HIS A 235 -13.47 -6.92 12.12
CA HIS A 235 -12.33 -7.76 12.46
C HIS A 235 -11.18 -6.93 13.02
N ILE A 236 -10.26 -7.58 13.66
CA ILE A 236 -9.03 -6.98 14.16
C ILE A 236 -7.87 -7.75 13.55
N ILE A 237 -6.83 -7.04 13.14
CA ILE A 237 -5.55 -7.63 12.80
C ILE A 237 -4.46 -6.98 13.64
N ALA A 238 -3.65 -7.81 14.29
CA ALA A 238 -2.59 -7.34 15.16
C ALA A 238 -1.31 -8.16 15.00
N TYR A 239 -0.16 -7.51 15.13
CA TYR A 239 1.16 -8.13 14.99
C TYR A 239 2.27 -7.25 15.59
N PRO A 240 3.39 -7.83 16.05
CA PRO A 240 4.53 -7.07 16.54
C PRO A 240 5.28 -6.38 15.40
N VAL A 241 5.88 -5.22 15.67
CA VAL A 241 6.77 -4.48 14.77
C VAL A 241 7.99 -3.96 15.54
N ARG A 242 8.96 -3.34 14.88
CA ARG A 242 10.20 -2.80 15.49
C ARG A 242 10.89 -3.82 16.40
N LYS A 243 11.18 -5.00 15.85
CA LYS A 243 11.82 -6.09 16.62
C LYS A 243 11.08 -6.42 17.92
N HIS A 244 9.74 -6.46 17.87
CA HIS A 244 8.85 -6.71 19.00
C HIS A 244 8.79 -5.59 20.06
N GLU A 245 9.30 -4.38 19.79
CA GLU A 245 9.20 -3.24 20.70
C GLU A 245 7.83 -2.56 20.68
N LEU A 246 7.09 -2.71 19.56
CA LEU A 246 5.75 -2.16 19.40
C LEU A 246 4.80 -3.24 18.88
N TYR A 247 3.54 -3.14 19.31
CA TYR A 247 2.46 -4.00 18.85
C TYR A 247 1.42 -3.19 18.08
N ASN A 248 1.30 -3.46 16.78
CA ASN A 248 0.32 -2.81 15.92
C ASN A 248 -1.03 -3.51 16.04
N VAL A 249 -2.10 -2.73 16.25
CA VAL A 249 -3.48 -3.23 16.27
C VAL A 249 -4.33 -2.38 15.35
N VAL A 250 -4.98 -2.99 14.36
CA VAL A 250 -5.93 -2.34 13.45
C VAL A 250 -7.30 -2.96 13.68
N LEU A 251 -8.25 -2.11 14.08
CA LEU A 251 -9.61 -2.51 14.42
C LEU A 251 -10.56 -1.98 13.35
N LEU A 252 -11.07 -2.86 12.50
CA LEU A 252 -11.98 -2.50 11.41
C LEU A 252 -13.42 -2.63 11.86
N HIS A 253 -14.22 -1.60 11.58
CA HIS A 253 -15.61 -1.49 12.02
C HIS A 253 -16.46 -0.73 11.00
N PRO A 254 -17.82 -0.83 11.05
CA PRO A 254 -18.69 0.01 10.25
C PRO A 254 -18.49 1.50 10.57
N ASP A 255 -18.45 2.36 9.54
CA ASP A 255 -18.44 3.82 9.69
C ASP A 255 -19.85 4.30 10.11
N SER A 256 -20.13 4.31 11.40
CA SER A 256 -21.43 4.68 11.98
C SER A 256 -21.59 6.19 12.24
N HIS A 257 -20.50 6.95 12.20
CA HIS A 257 -20.48 8.36 12.64
C HIS A 257 -20.13 9.36 11.54
N GLY A 258 -20.00 8.92 10.27
CA GLY A 258 -19.65 9.80 9.16
C GLY A 258 -18.28 10.45 9.33
N VAL A 259 -17.29 9.68 9.79
CA VAL A 259 -15.91 10.13 9.98
C VAL A 259 -15.40 10.86 8.75
N GLU A 260 -14.78 12.01 8.92
CA GLU A 260 -14.14 12.70 7.81
C GLU A 260 -12.96 11.86 7.27
N GLU A 261 -12.81 11.84 5.95
CA GLU A 261 -11.70 11.17 5.29
C GLU A 261 -10.38 11.93 5.57
N SER A 262 -9.67 11.51 6.61
CA SER A 262 -8.38 12.07 7.01
C SER A 262 -7.52 10.98 7.65
N TRP A 263 -6.22 11.07 7.47
CA TRP A 263 -5.25 10.16 8.10
C TRP A 263 -4.97 10.51 9.57
N THR A 264 -5.48 11.64 10.04
CA THR A 264 -5.20 12.21 11.37
C THR A 264 -6.46 12.58 12.13
N THR A 265 -7.64 12.08 11.70
CA THR A 265 -8.87 12.30 12.47
C THR A 265 -8.73 11.60 13.81
N LYS A 266 -8.88 12.37 14.88
CA LYS A 266 -8.92 11.81 16.23
C LYS A 266 -10.23 11.03 16.40
N GLY A 267 -10.10 9.74 16.71
CA GLY A 267 -11.19 8.90 17.15
C GLY A 267 -11.52 9.13 18.64
N SER A 268 -12.57 8.49 19.10
CA SER A 268 -12.97 8.46 20.50
C SER A 268 -12.65 7.09 21.08
N LYS A 269 -11.90 7.02 22.19
CA LYS A 269 -11.69 5.76 22.91
C LYS A 269 -13.01 5.16 23.35
N GLN A 270 -13.96 5.97 23.86
CA GLN A 270 -15.26 5.47 24.27
C GLN A 270 -16.01 4.84 23.08
N ALA A 271 -16.03 5.48 21.92
CA ALA A 271 -16.65 4.90 20.71
C ALA A 271 -15.94 3.61 20.28
N MET A 272 -14.61 3.51 20.43
CA MET A 272 -13.87 2.28 20.18
C MET A 272 -14.25 1.18 21.15
N VAL A 273 -14.35 1.47 22.45
CA VAL A 273 -14.81 0.53 23.49
C VAL A 273 -16.23 0.03 23.16
N ASP A 274 -17.14 0.93 22.84
CA ASP A 274 -18.55 0.60 22.51
C ASP A 274 -18.63 -0.27 21.24
N ASN A 275 -17.81 0.02 20.22
CA ASN A 275 -17.76 -0.77 19.00
C ASN A 275 -17.29 -2.21 19.21
N TYR A 276 -16.51 -2.47 20.23
CA TYR A 276 -15.93 -3.80 20.55
C TYR A 276 -16.45 -4.37 21.86
N ASP A 277 -17.60 -3.89 22.34
CA ASP A 277 -18.26 -4.50 23.49
C ASP A 277 -18.63 -5.97 23.22
N GLY A 278 -18.46 -6.82 24.23
CA GLY A 278 -18.67 -8.26 24.11
C GLY A 278 -17.60 -9.04 23.36
N TRP A 279 -16.53 -8.37 22.88
CA TRP A 279 -15.39 -9.05 22.25
C TRP A 279 -14.50 -9.79 23.28
N ASP A 280 -13.69 -10.71 22.78
CA ASP A 280 -12.71 -11.49 23.56
C ASP A 280 -11.97 -10.62 24.58
N SER A 281 -11.76 -11.16 25.77
CA SER A 281 -11.11 -10.46 26.88
C SER A 281 -9.71 -9.95 26.52
N THR A 282 -8.98 -10.63 25.64
CA THR A 282 -7.68 -10.17 25.15
C THR A 282 -7.80 -8.90 24.33
N VAL A 283 -8.82 -8.82 23.48
CA VAL A 283 -9.12 -7.60 22.68
C VAL A 283 -9.46 -6.44 23.60
N ARG A 284 -10.29 -6.66 24.61
CA ARG A 284 -10.64 -5.63 25.59
C ARG A 284 -9.41 -5.11 26.33
N LYS A 285 -8.53 -5.99 26.79
CA LYS A 285 -7.25 -5.59 27.42
C LYS A 285 -6.39 -4.73 26.50
N LEU A 286 -6.30 -5.07 25.20
CA LEU A 286 -5.56 -4.24 24.22
C LEU A 286 -6.17 -2.84 24.09
N ILE A 287 -7.50 -2.73 24.04
CA ILE A 287 -8.23 -1.45 23.96
C ILE A 287 -8.05 -0.62 25.24
N ASP A 288 -8.08 -1.26 26.41
CA ASP A 288 -7.92 -0.59 27.71
C ASP A 288 -6.56 0.11 27.85
N LEU A 289 -5.49 -0.44 27.23
CA LEU A 289 -4.15 0.13 27.25
C LEU A 289 -3.99 1.41 26.41
N VAL A 290 -4.94 1.75 25.56
CA VAL A 290 -4.85 2.90 24.66
C VAL A 290 -5.08 4.20 25.42
N ASP A 291 -4.24 5.22 25.21
CA ASP A 291 -4.50 6.57 25.70
C ASP A 291 -5.62 7.25 24.89
N ASP A 292 -6.51 8.00 25.56
CA ASP A 292 -7.64 8.68 24.93
C ASP A 292 -7.21 9.65 23.82
N ASN A 293 -6.01 10.19 23.90
CA ASN A 293 -5.47 11.15 22.93
C ASN A 293 -4.79 10.49 21.72
N GLU A 294 -4.54 9.17 21.77
CA GLU A 294 -3.78 8.42 20.76
C GLU A 294 -4.67 7.63 19.78
N VAL A 295 -6.00 7.69 19.93
CA VAL A 295 -6.92 7.01 19.03
C VAL A 295 -6.97 7.75 17.69
N LEU A 296 -6.48 7.10 16.63
CA LEU A 296 -6.65 7.57 15.25
C LEU A 296 -7.72 6.72 14.57
N GLU A 297 -8.65 7.38 13.91
CA GLU A 297 -9.71 6.74 13.15
C GLU A 297 -9.73 7.27 11.73
N TRP A 298 -9.76 6.39 10.76
CA TRP A 298 -9.86 6.80 9.36
C TRP A 298 -10.87 5.98 8.57
N LYS A 299 -11.53 6.67 7.69
CA LYS A 299 -12.51 6.12 6.76
C LYS A 299 -11.83 5.35 5.66
N LEU A 300 -12.34 4.16 5.35
CA LEU A 300 -11.88 3.38 4.22
C LEU A 300 -12.64 3.80 2.95
N CYS A 301 -11.89 4.23 1.96
CA CYS A 301 -12.43 4.71 0.70
C CYS A 301 -11.86 3.94 -0.48
N LEU A 302 -12.66 3.85 -1.55
CA LEU A 302 -12.29 3.28 -2.85
C LEU A 302 -12.77 4.22 -3.95
N HIS A 303 -12.26 4.08 -5.15
CA HIS A 303 -12.93 4.54 -6.36
C HIS A 303 -13.09 3.39 -7.36
N ARG A 304 -13.98 3.58 -8.33
CA ARG A 304 -14.19 2.61 -9.40
C ARG A 304 -12.91 2.44 -10.23
N PRO A 305 -12.69 1.27 -10.87
CA PRO A 305 -11.61 1.10 -11.82
C PRO A 305 -11.63 2.22 -12.88
N LEU A 306 -10.46 2.79 -13.14
CA LEU A 306 -10.30 3.88 -14.10
C LEU A 306 -10.30 3.33 -15.53
N LYS A 307 -10.73 4.14 -16.50
CA LYS A 307 -10.65 3.79 -17.94
C LYS A 307 -9.20 3.63 -18.37
N THR A 308 -8.35 4.55 -17.95
CA THR A 308 -6.91 4.55 -18.24
C THR A 308 -6.12 5.13 -17.05
N TRP A 309 -4.86 4.74 -16.95
CA TRP A 309 -3.89 5.26 -15.98
C TRP A 309 -2.87 6.20 -16.62
N ILE A 310 -2.97 6.42 -17.93
CA ILE A 310 -1.97 7.16 -18.70
C ILE A 310 -2.64 8.20 -19.60
N ARG A 311 -1.91 9.30 -19.86
CA ARG A 311 -2.24 10.27 -20.91
C ARG A 311 -0.98 10.99 -21.35
N GLY A 312 -0.65 10.94 -22.67
CA GLY A 312 0.58 11.51 -23.18
C GLY A 312 1.82 10.95 -22.50
N SER A 313 2.57 11.80 -21.83
CA SER A 313 3.75 11.43 -21.03
C SER A 313 3.50 11.44 -19.52
N VAL A 314 2.26 11.21 -19.11
CA VAL A 314 1.85 11.17 -17.68
C VAL A 314 1.27 9.79 -17.34
N ALA A 315 1.66 9.24 -16.21
CA ALA A 315 1.15 7.96 -15.67
C ALA A 315 0.77 8.09 -14.19
N LEU A 316 -0.22 7.32 -13.75
CA LEU A 316 -0.63 7.19 -12.34
C LEU A 316 -0.09 5.89 -11.75
N ILE A 317 0.21 5.89 -10.44
CA ILE A 317 0.60 4.70 -9.67
C ILE A 317 -0.10 4.64 -8.31
N GLY A 318 -0.20 3.44 -7.75
CA GLY A 318 -0.72 3.20 -6.41
C GLY A 318 -2.15 3.71 -6.21
N ASP A 319 -2.43 4.31 -5.07
CA ASP A 319 -3.77 4.77 -4.71
C ASP A 319 -4.32 5.88 -5.62
N ALA A 320 -3.49 6.52 -6.46
CA ALA A 320 -3.96 7.44 -7.48
C ALA A 320 -4.78 6.74 -8.57
N CYS A 321 -4.51 5.46 -8.84
CA CYS A 321 -5.21 4.69 -9.87
C CYS A 321 -5.94 3.44 -9.37
N HIS A 322 -5.52 2.82 -8.26
CA HIS A 322 -6.14 1.57 -7.73
C HIS A 322 -6.15 1.51 -6.18
N PRO A 323 -6.75 2.47 -5.48
CA PRO A 323 -6.87 2.40 -4.03
C PRO A 323 -7.62 1.12 -3.65
N MET A 324 -7.16 0.43 -2.61
CA MET A 324 -7.74 -0.86 -2.23
C MET A 324 -7.91 -1.02 -0.73
N LEU A 325 -8.90 -1.82 -0.35
CA LEU A 325 -9.15 -2.17 1.04
C LEU A 325 -8.01 -3.02 1.61
N PRO A 326 -7.66 -2.86 2.90
CA PRO A 326 -6.47 -3.49 3.50
C PRO A 326 -6.60 -5.00 3.76
N TYR A 327 -7.71 -5.62 3.36
CA TYR A 327 -8.08 -6.99 3.74
C TYR A 327 -7.18 -8.10 3.20
N VAL A 328 -6.37 -7.81 2.18
CA VAL A 328 -5.36 -8.73 1.62
C VAL A 328 -3.93 -8.20 1.71
N ALA A 329 -3.72 -7.06 2.41
CA ALA A 329 -2.43 -6.44 2.69
C ALA A 329 -1.56 -6.20 1.43
N GLN A 330 -2.16 -5.73 0.31
CA GLN A 330 -1.47 -5.59 -0.97
C GLN A 330 -1.35 -4.14 -1.51
N GLY A 331 -1.99 -3.14 -0.88
CA GLY A 331 -1.98 -1.77 -1.44
C GLY A 331 -0.58 -1.23 -1.72
N ALA A 332 0.30 -1.25 -0.74
CA ALA A 332 1.68 -0.82 -0.93
C ALA A 332 2.47 -1.72 -1.89
N ALA A 333 2.25 -3.04 -1.83
CA ALA A 333 2.90 -3.97 -2.73
C ALA A 333 2.53 -3.71 -4.20
N GLN A 334 1.27 -3.42 -4.50
CA GLN A 334 0.84 -3.07 -5.85
C GLN A 334 1.45 -1.75 -6.33
N ALA A 335 1.56 -0.73 -5.48
CA ALA A 335 2.24 0.51 -5.82
C ALA A 335 3.75 0.32 -6.10
N VAL A 336 4.42 -0.57 -5.37
CA VAL A 336 5.83 -0.93 -5.61
C VAL A 336 5.98 -1.75 -6.90
N GLU A 337 5.03 -2.64 -7.21
CA GLU A 337 4.98 -3.33 -8.51
C GLU A 337 4.77 -2.37 -9.68
N ASP A 338 3.95 -1.31 -9.53
CA ASP A 338 3.79 -0.26 -10.54
C ASP A 338 5.10 0.46 -10.80
N ALA A 339 5.79 0.85 -9.73
CA ALA A 339 7.11 1.48 -9.81
C ALA A 339 8.11 0.59 -10.56
N ALA A 340 8.14 -0.70 -10.24
CA ALA A 340 8.99 -1.68 -10.90
C ALA A 340 8.72 -1.78 -12.40
N ALA A 341 7.43 -1.86 -12.78
CA ALA A 341 7.02 -1.95 -14.18
C ALA A 341 7.40 -0.68 -14.96
N LEU A 342 7.15 0.52 -14.40
CA LEU A 342 7.57 1.80 -15.00
C LEU A 342 9.09 1.85 -15.18
N GLY A 343 9.85 1.43 -14.16
CA GLY A 343 11.31 1.36 -14.25
C GLY A 343 11.78 0.53 -15.43
N VAL A 344 11.15 -0.63 -15.68
CA VAL A 344 11.50 -1.51 -16.80
C VAL A 344 11.16 -0.86 -18.14
N VAL A 345 9.90 -0.45 -18.36
CA VAL A 345 9.45 -0.01 -19.68
C VAL A 345 10.07 1.32 -20.11
N LEU A 346 10.25 2.27 -19.17
CA LEU A 346 10.91 3.54 -19.47
C LEU A 346 12.41 3.39 -19.74
N SER A 347 13.02 2.33 -19.20
CA SER A 347 14.45 2.06 -19.48
C SER A 347 14.68 1.28 -20.78
N ALA A 348 13.65 0.66 -21.32
CA ALA A 348 13.73 -0.15 -22.53
C ALA A 348 13.59 0.65 -23.83
N ILE A 349 13.13 1.92 -23.77
CA ILE A 349 12.96 2.78 -24.93
C ILE A 349 14.30 3.11 -25.60
N SER A 350 14.25 3.36 -26.90
CA SER A 350 15.39 3.78 -27.74
C SER A 350 15.38 5.27 -28.06
N SER A 351 14.22 5.92 -27.90
CA SER A 351 14.05 7.36 -28.10
C SER A 351 12.92 7.92 -27.21
N ARG A 352 12.88 9.25 -27.02
CA ARG A 352 11.83 9.92 -26.21
C ARG A 352 10.44 9.84 -26.85
N GLU A 353 10.37 9.68 -28.15
CA GLU A 353 9.11 9.52 -28.89
C GLU A 353 8.39 8.21 -28.52
N GLU A 354 9.12 7.23 -27.98
CA GLU A 354 8.55 5.96 -27.51
C GLU A 354 7.91 6.03 -26.10
N ILE A 355 8.02 7.16 -25.38
CA ILE A 355 7.47 7.31 -24.01
C ILE A 355 5.98 6.96 -23.96
N PRO A 356 5.07 7.49 -24.82
CA PRO A 356 3.65 7.13 -24.74
C PRO A 356 3.41 5.64 -24.97
N HIS A 357 4.20 5.00 -25.83
CA HIS A 357 4.17 3.56 -26.05
C HIS A 357 4.60 2.79 -24.80
N ALA A 358 5.73 3.17 -24.20
CA ALA A 358 6.22 2.56 -22.95
C ALA A 358 5.18 2.65 -21.82
N LEU A 359 4.53 3.81 -21.65
CA LEU A 359 3.47 3.98 -20.67
C LEU A 359 2.24 3.10 -20.98
N SER A 360 1.90 2.89 -22.28
CA SER A 360 0.85 1.95 -22.68
C SER A 360 1.21 0.49 -22.30
N VAL A 361 2.47 0.09 -22.46
CA VAL A 361 2.96 -1.24 -22.02
C VAL A 361 2.86 -1.37 -20.51
N TYR A 362 3.26 -0.33 -19.76
CA TYR A 362 3.07 -0.26 -18.30
C TYR A 362 1.62 -0.54 -17.91
N GLU A 363 0.67 0.23 -18.47
CA GLU A 363 -0.75 0.08 -18.15
C GLU A 363 -1.25 -1.35 -18.44
N ARG A 364 -0.93 -1.91 -19.60
CA ARG A 364 -1.34 -3.28 -19.98
C ARG A 364 -0.77 -4.35 -19.05
N SER A 365 0.48 -4.19 -18.63
CA SER A 365 1.13 -5.16 -17.75
C SER A 365 0.57 -5.13 -16.31
N ARG A 366 0.02 -3.98 -15.86
CA ARG A 366 -0.34 -3.76 -14.46
C ARG A 366 -1.84 -3.72 -14.18
N LYS A 367 -2.61 -3.04 -15.03
CA LYS A 367 -3.99 -2.63 -14.74
C LYS A 367 -4.89 -3.79 -14.34
N LYS A 368 -4.95 -4.84 -15.17
CA LYS A 368 -5.79 -6.01 -14.90
C LYS A 368 -5.42 -6.70 -13.58
N ARG A 369 -4.12 -6.81 -13.27
CA ARG A 369 -3.64 -7.42 -12.03
C ARG A 369 -4.06 -6.60 -10.80
N ALA A 370 -3.79 -5.31 -10.79
CA ALA A 370 -4.12 -4.44 -9.67
C ALA A 370 -5.64 -4.39 -9.40
N GLU A 371 -6.46 -4.33 -10.45
CA GLU A 371 -7.93 -4.39 -10.34
C GLU A 371 -8.43 -5.73 -9.77
N THR A 372 -7.80 -6.85 -10.16
CA THR A 372 -8.11 -8.17 -9.58
C THR A 372 -7.75 -8.22 -8.09
N VAL A 373 -6.63 -7.63 -7.69
CA VAL A 373 -6.22 -7.54 -6.28
C VAL A 373 -7.17 -6.64 -5.50
N GLN A 374 -7.57 -5.50 -6.06
CA GLN A 374 -8.56 -4.59 -5.46
C GLN A 374 -9.89 -5.30 -5.19
N GLN A 375 -10.40 -6.07 -6.17
CA GLN A 375 -11.61 -6.87 -6.01
C GLN A 375 -11.45 -7.95 -4.94
N SER A 376 -10.30 -8.65 -4.92
CA SER A 376 -10.00 -9.68 -3.92
C SER A 376 -10.07 -9.14 -2.49
N GLY A 377 -9.61 -7.90 -2.25
CA GLY A 377 -9.76 -7.23 -0.97
C GLY A 377 -11.23 -7.05 -0.57
N SER A 378 -12.06 -6.60 -1.49
CA SER A 378 -13.50 -6.41 -1.25
C SER A 378 -14.23 -7.73 -0.97
N GLU A 379 -13.87 -8.80 -1.67
CA GLU A 379 -14.44 -10.13 -1.42
C GLU A 379 -14.00 -10.71 -0.07
N ASN A 380 -12.74 -10.52 0.32
CA ASN A 380 -12.24 -10.98 1.62
C ASN A 380 -12.94 -10.30 2.79
N ARG A 381 -13.35 -9.03 2.63
CA ARG A 381 -14.19 -8.31 3.60
C ARG A 381 -15.43 -9.13 3.97
N VAL A 382 -16.17 -9.61 2.98
CA VAL A 382 -17.40 -10.39 3.20
C VAL A 382 -17.12 -11.63 4.03
N THR A 383 -16.06 -12.37 3.68
CA THR A 383 -15.66 -13.59 4.41
C THR A 383 -15.33 -13.33 5.88
N LEU A 384 -14.61 -12.23 6.14
CA LEU A 384 -14.16 -11.90 7.50
C LEU A 384 -15.28 -11.34 8.39
N HIS A 385 -16.31 -10.71 7.80
CA HIS A 385 -17.36 -9.96 8.48
C HIS A 385 -18.72 -10.69 8.52
N LEU A 386 -18.75 -12.00 8.27
CA LEU A 386 -20.00 -12.77 8.31
C LEU A 386 -20.68 -12.61 9.68
N PRO A 387 -22.00 -12.37 9.68
CA PRO A 387 -22.79 -12.41 10.90
C PRO A 387 -22.83 -13.83 11.49
N ASP A 388 -23.11 -13.94 12.77
CA ASP A 388 -23.30 -15.24 13.41
C ASP A 388 -24.44 -16.01 12.76
N GLY A 389 -24.20 -17.27 12.44
CA GLY A 389 -25.17 -18.12 11.77
C GLY A 389 -24.54 -19.26 10.96
N PRO A 390 -25.34 -19.94 10.13
CA PRO A 390 -24.88 -21.11 9.39
C PRO A 390 -23.67 -20.88 8.49
N GLU A 391 -23.60 -19.74 7.79
CA GLU A 391 -22.50 -19.41 6.90
C GLU A 391 -21.20 -19.18 7.67
N GLN A 392 -21.27 -18.49 8.82
CA GLN A 392 -20.13 -18.30 9.72
C GLN A 392 -19.66 -19.65 10.29
N ILE A 393 -20.56 -20.53 10.70
CA ILE A 393 -20.21 -21.86 11.22
C ILE A 393 -19.49 -22.68 10.15
N ALA A 394 -19.96 -22.64 8.90
CA ALA A 394 -19.32 -23.31 7.77
C ALA A 394 -17.92 -22.75 7.48
N ARG A 395 -17.77 -21.40 7.49
CA ARG A 395 -16.46 -20.74 7.34
C ARG A 395 -15.50 -21.16 8.47
N ASP A 396 -15.93 -21.15 9.72
CA ASP A 396 -15.10 -21.49 10.88
C ASP A 396 -14.63 -22.96 10.82
N ALA A 397 -15.47 -23.85 10.30
CA ALA A 397 -15.09 -25.24 10.04
C ALA A 397 -14.01 -25.36 8.94
N GLN A 398 -14.08 -24.51 7.91
CA GLN A 398 -13.06 -24.47 6.84
C GLN A 398 -11.71 -24.01 7.37
N PHE A 399 -11.63 -23.03 8.29
CA PHE A 399 -10.36 -22.64 8.92
C PHE A 399 -9.67 -23.81 9.63
N LYS A 400 -10.43 -24.69 10.29
CA LYS A 400 -9.90 -25.90 10.94
C LYS A 400 -9.39 -26.94 9.94
N ALA A 401 -10.03 -27.03 8.79
CA ALA A 401 -9.68 -27.95 7.72
C ALA A 401 -8.58 -27.43 6.78
N SER A 402 -8.20 -26.17 6.89
CA SER A 402 -7.35 -25.45 5.93
C SER A 402 -5.89 -25.94 5.85
N ALA A 403 -5.45 -26.87 6.71
CA ALA A 403 -4.20 -27.61 6.51
C ALA A 403 -4.13 -28.33 5.14
N SER A 404 -5.27 -28.51 4.45
CA SER A 404 -5.39 -29.16 3.13
C SER A 404 -5.34 -28.20 1.92
N GLY A 405 -5.15 -26.88 2.11
CA GLY A 405 -4.82 -25.96 1.03
C GLY A 405 -5.87 -24.93 0.61
N ASN A 406 -7.15 -25.12 0.91
CA ASN A 406 -8.20 -24.14 0.65
C ASN A 406 -8.52 -23.37 1.94
N ASN A 407 -8.18 -22.08 1.96
CA ASN A 407 -8.44 -21.22 3.11
C ASN A 407 -9.54 -20.21 2.77
N PRO A 408 -10.56 -20.01 3.62
CA PRO A 408 -11.59 -19.02 3.37
C PRO A 408 -11.04 -17.59 3.40
N ASP A 409 -9.97 -17.33 4.14
CA ASP A 409 -9.24 -16.06 4.12
C ASP A 409 -8.29 -16.01 2.93
N LYS A 410 -8.58 -15.17 1.95
CA LYS A 410 -7.78 -15.01 0.73
C LYS A 410 -6.32 -14.63 1.01
N TRP A 411 -6.05 -13.93 2.10
CA TRP A 411 -4.67 -13.62 2.49
C TRP A 411 -3.85 -14.87 2.82
N SER A 412 -4.49 -15.92 3.33
CA SER A 412 -3.87 -17.19 3.72
C SER A 412 -4.16 -18.33 2.73
N ASP A 413 -4.96 -18.08 1.68
CA ASP A 413 -5.26 -19.07 0.66
C ASP A 413 -4.09 -19.28 -0.30
N ARG A 414 -3.69 -20.53 -0.53
CA ARG A 414 -2.52 -20.89 -1.32
C ARG A 414 -2.59 -20.38 -2.77
N ARG A 415 -3.74 -20.49 -3.43
CA ARG A 415 -3.90 -20.04 -4.83
C ARG A 415 -3.81 -18.52 -4.92
N THR A 416 -4.41 -17.84 -3.96
CA THR A 416 -4.33 -16.37 -3.86
C THR A 416 -2.89 -15.94 -3.59
N GLN A 417 -2.17 -16.62 -2.69
CA GLN A 417 -0.75 -16.34 -2.43
C GLN A 417 0.13 -16.61 -3.67
N GLU A 418 -0.11 -17.69 -4.41
CA GLU A 418 0.59 -17.96 -5.66
C GLU A 418 0.39 -16.84 -6.68
N PHE A 419 -0.85 -16.40 -6.86
CA PHE A 419 -1.19 -15.25 -7.73
C PHE A 419 -0.54 -13.95 -7.26
N LEU A 420 -0.58 -13.66 -5.93
CA LEU A 420 -0.06 -12.42 -5.37
C LEU A 420 1.48 -12.42 -5.27
N TRP A 421 2.05 -13.46 -4.68
CA TRP A 421 3.46 -13.51 -4.26
C TRP A 421 4.39 -14.17 -5.27
N GLY A 422 3.87 -15.07 -6.09
CA GLY A 422 4.62 -15.75 -7.15
C GLY A 422 4.91 -14.88 -8.38
N TRP A 423 4.23 -13.74 -8.51
CA TRP A 423 4.35 -12.86 -9.67
C TRP A 423 5.53 -11.87 -9.53
N ASP A 424 6.24 -11.66 -10.63
CA ASP A 424 7.40 -10.78 -10.73
C ASP A 424 7.07 -9.61 -11.66
N ALA A 425 6.97 -8.40 -11.09
CA ALA A 425 6.55 -7.20 -11.80
C ALA A 425 7.53 -6.77 -12.89
N GLU A 426 8.86 -6.84 -12.61
CA GLU A 426 9.87 -6.46 -13.59
C GLU A 426 9.88 -7.43 -14.77
N LYS A 427 9.81 -8.75 -14.49
CA LYS A 427 9.74 -9.76 -15.53
C LYS A 427 8.49 -9.60 -16.39
N ALA A 428 7.31 -9.44 -15.79
CA ALA A 428 6.06 -9.30 -16.52
C ALA A 428 6.03 -8.05 -17.41
N ALA A 429 6.55 -6.93 -16.93
CA ALA A 429 6.68 -5.71 -17.74
C ALA A 429 7.64 -5.90 -18.92
N LEU A 430 8.77 -6.58 -18.71
CA LEU A 430 9.74 -6.87 -19.76
C LEU A 430 9.17 -7.85 -20.80
N ASP A 431 8.47 -8.89 -20.36
CA ASP A 431 7.82 -9.86 -21.26
C ASP A 431 6.77 -9.14 -22.14
N THR A 432 5.93 -8.30 -21.54
CA THR A 432 4.93 -7.49 -22.27
C THR A 432 5.58 -6.54 -23.27
N TRP A 433 6.68 -5.89 -22.90
CA TRP A 433 7.46 -5.03 -23.81
C TRP A 433 8.01 -5.81 -25.00
N ASN A 434 8.63 -6.97 -24.76
CA ASN A 434 9.24 -7.80 -25.81
C ASN A 434 8.21 -8.37 -26.78
N GLU A 435 7.05 -8.80 -26.27
CA GLU A 435 5.93 -9.28 -27.10
C GLU A 435 5.44 -8.17 -28.06
N ASP A 436 5.30 -6.96 -27.54
CA ASP A 436 4.86 -5.79 -28.30
C ASP A 436 5.87 -5.41 -29.38
N GLN A 437 7.16 -5.37 -29.06
CA GLN A 437 8.23 -5.13 -30.02
C GLN A 437 8.29 -6.21 -31.12
N GLY A 438 8.03 -7.46 -30.77
CA GLY A 438 7.91 -8.56 -31.73
C GLY A 438 6.77 -8.35 -32.72
N GLN A 439 5.60 -7.91 -32.25
CA GLN A 439 4.44 -7.61 -33.10
C GLN A 439 4.69 -6.40 -34.03
N ILE A 440 5.33 -5.34 -33.49
CA ILE A 440 5.68 -4.15 -34.30
C ILE A 440 6.63 -4.54 -35.47
N ARG A 441 7.67 -5.34 -35.17
CA ARG A 441 8.62 -5.82 -36.20
C ARG A 441 7.96 -6.72 -37.24
N ALA A 442 7.05 -7.62 -36.80
CA ALA A 442 6.32 -8.48 -37.71
C ALA A 442 5.42 -7.67 -38.68
N ASN A 443 4.72 -6.66 -38.18
CA ASN A 443 3.87 -5.77 -38.97
C ASN A 443 4.67 -4.84 -39.93
N ALA A 444 5.89 -4.45 -39.56
CA ALA A 444 6.76 -3.63 -40.40
C ALA A 444 7.38 -4.42 -41.57
N ASN A 445 7.35 -5.73 -41.53
CA ASN A 445 7.86 -6.63 -42.56
C ASN A 445 6.74 -7.16 -43.51
N LEU A 446 5.49 -6.75 -43.32
CA LEU A 446 4.33 -7.00 -44.21
C LEU A 446 4.03 -5.81 -45.09
#